data_953c8c27456543cfc8d6a6f95dc22b3e
#
_entry.id   953c8c27456543cfc8d6a6f95dc22b3e
#
_cell.length_a   1.000
_cell.length_b   1.000
_cell.length_c   1.000
_cell.angle_alpha   90.00
_cell.angle_beta   90.00
_cell.angle_gamma   90.00
#
_symmetry.space_group_name_H-M   'P 1'
#
loop_
_entity.id
_entity.type
_entity.pdbx_description
1 polymer ?
#
loop_
_entity_poly.entity_id
_entity_poly.type
_entity_poly.pdbx_seq_one_letter_code
_entity_poly.pdbx_strand_id
1 'polypeptide(L)'
;DINWDKLRKSNVLITGAGGMLGSYMMKTLIVLNEEKSFDMNIYVLVRGENRIPPEFRKKVNIIVQSVIQPVDCDVPFDFVIHTASPASPKIMKDDPVGTVAANAIGTYYTLEAAKRGSGKGYLFISSREIYGQPYENQKIFTEETYGFVDPLDARSCYPEGKKVAETMCACYRAQYGIDAKIARLAHTFGPGMSLDDGRVQADFLRNLVNDED
;
A
#
# COMPACT_ATOMS: atom_id res chain seq x y z
N ASP A 1 -6.73 -18.63 -13.68
CA ASP A 1 -7.56 -18.64 -12.46
C ASP A 1 -6.66 -18.36 -11.26
N ILE A 2 -7.11 -17.47 -10.34
CA ILE A 2 -6.38 -17.15 -9.11
C ILE A 2 -6.75 -18.21 -8.07
N ASN A 3 -5.73 -18.85 -7.49
CA ASN A 3 -5.94 -19.77 -6.39
C ASN A 3 -6.05 -18.99 -5.05
N TRP A 4 -7.27 -18.68 -4.65
CA TRP A 4 -7.58 -18.01 -3.41
C TRP A 4 -7.51 -18.91 -2.17
N ASP A 5 -7.52 -20.24 -2.32
CA ASP A 5 -7.62 -21.19 -1.20
C ASP A 5 -6.48 -21.07 -0.17
N LYS A 6 -5.34 -20.51 -0.59
CA LYS A 6 -4.23 -20.22 0.32
C LYS A 6 -4.59 -19.25 1.45
N LEU A 7 -5.65 -18.45 1.27
CA LEU A 7 -6.10 -17.46 2.25
C LEU A 7 -7.08 -18.05 3.28
N ARG A 8 -7.57 -19.28 3.09
CA ARG A 8 -8.52 -19.88 4.02
C ARG A 8 -7.97 -19.98 5.44
N LYS A 9 -8.80 -19.60 6.42
CA LYS A 9 -8.49 -19.67 7.86
C LYS A 9 -7.20 -18.94 8.25
N SER A 10 -6.86 -17.87 7.50
CA SER A 10 -5.65 -17.10 7.74
C SER A 10 -5.94 -15.78 8.45
N ASN A 11 -4.90 -15.24 9.10
CA ASN A 11 -4.89 -13.89 9.63
C ASN A 11 -4.25 -12.97 8.58
N VAL A 12 -5.02 -12.03 8.04
CA VAL A 12 -4.57 -11.10 6.98
C VAL A 12 -4.57 -9.68 7.52
N LEU A 13 -3.41 -9.02 7.47
CA LEU A 13 -3.28 -7.60 7.79
C LEU A 13 -3.28 -6.77 6.50
N ILE A 14 -4.14 -5.75 6.44
CA ILE A 14 -4.13 -4.73 5.38
C ILE A 14 -3.83 -3.38 6.03
N THR A 15 -2.71 -2.75 5.67
CA THR A 15 -2.46 -1.37 6.08
C THR A 15 -2.98 -0.41 5.01
N GLY A 16 -3.45 0.76 5.42
CA GLY A 16 -4.00 1.73 4.47
C GLY A 16 -5.36 1.34 3.88
N ALA A 17 -6.13 0.48 4.56
CA ALA A 17 -7.44 -0.01 4.12
C ALA A 17 -8.49 1.10 3.88
N GLY A 18 -8.29 2.30 4.44
CA GLY A 18 -9.12 3.47 4.17
C GLY A 18 -8.76 4.25 2.90
N GLY A 19 -7.71 3.85 2.18
CA GLY A 19 -7.36 4.39 0.86
C GLY A 19 -8.05 3.63 -0.28
N MET A 20 -7.99 4.17 -1.50
CA MET A 20 -8.66 3.56 -2.66
C MET A 20 -8.27 2.08 -2.81
N LEU A 21 -7.00 1.77 -3.04
CA LEU A 21 -6.54 0.39 -3.28
C LEU A 21 -6.79 -0.54 -2.08
N GLY A 22 -6.43 -0.08 -0.87
CA GLY A 22 -6.62 -0.86 0.35
C GLY A 22 -8.09 -1.19 0.62
N SER A 23 -9.01 -0.27 0.31
CA SER A 23 -10.45 -0.52 0.45
C SER A 23 -10.98 -1.57 -0.51
N TYR A 24 -10.51 -1.59 -1.76
CA TYR A 24 -10.87 -2.65 -2.72
C TYR A 24 -10.36 -4.01 -2.27
N MET A 25 -9.10 -4.08 -1.80
CA MET A 25 -8.52 -5.33 -1.28
C MET A 25 -9.29 -5.82 -0.05
N MET A 26 -9.59 -4.93 0.90
CA MET A 26 -10.41 -5.27 2.07
C MET A 26 -11.78 -5.81 1.68
N LYS A 27 -12.50 -5.12 0.79
CA LYS A 27 -13.82 -5.54 0.30
C LYS A 27 -13.77 -6.91 -0.39
N THR A 28 -12.74 -7.17 -1.19
CA THR A 28 -12.54 -8.47 -1.85
C THR A 28 -12.41 -9.59 -0.82
N LEU A 29 -11.61 -9.39 0.25
CA LEU A 29 -11.48 -10.41 1.31
C LEU A 29 -12.78 -10.60 2.09
N ILE A 30 -13.54 -9.54 2.34
CA ILE A 30 -14.86 -9.64 2.98
C ILE A 30 -15.82 -10.47 2.11
N VAL A 31 -15.87 -10.21 0.81
CA VAL A 31 -16.70 -10.99 -0.14
C VAL A 31 -16.30 -12.47 -0.16
N LEU A 32 -15.00 -12.78 -0.13
CA LEU A 32 -14.52 -14.17 -0.05
C LEU A 32 -14.97 -14.85 1.24
N ASN A 33 -15.01 -14.13 2.37
CA ASN A 33 -15.54 -14.67 3.62
C ASN A 33 -17.05 -14.94 3.52
N GLU A 34 -17.82 -13.98 3.01
CA GLU A 34 -19.27 -14.06 2.98
C GLU A 34 -19.80 -15.05 1.95
N GLU A 35 -19.25 -15.05 0.72
CA GLU A 35 -19.78 -15.84 -0.39
C GLU A 35 -19.10 -17.21 -0.53
N LYS A 36 -17.85 -17.34 -0.06
CA LYS A 36 -17.01 -18.55 -0.26
C LYS A 36 -16.60 -19.23 1.04
N SER A 37 -17.02 -18.73 2.18
CA SER A 37 -16.71 -19.29 3.51
C SER A 37 -15.21 -19.50 3.72
N PHE A 38 -14.41 -18.46 3.47
CA PHE A 38 -12.95 -18.53 3.64
C PHE A 38 -12.52 -18.52 5.09
N ASP A 39 -13.35 -17.95 5.98
CA ASP A 39 -13.11 -17.91 7.43
C ASP A 39 -11.79 -17.22 7.79
N MET A 40 -11.47 -16.13 7.08
CA MET A 40 -10.30 -15.31 7.35
C MET A 40 -10.57 -14.33 8.49
N ASN A 41 -9.56 -14.10 9.34
CA ASN A 41 -9.54 -12.94 10.24
C ASN A 41 -8.89 -11.76 9.52
N ILE A 42 -9.69 -10.79 9.13
CA ILE A 42 -9.21 -9.61 8.40
C ILE A 42 -8.91 -8.50 9.41
N TYR A 43 -7.65 -8.06 9.44
CA TYR A 43 -7.18 -6.93 10.25
C TYR A 43 -6.88 -5.74 9.34
N VAL A 44 -7.30 -4.55 9.75
CA VAL A 44 -7.06 -3.32 9.00
C VAL A 44 -6.39 -2.28 9.89
N LEU A 45 -5.21 -1.80 9.46
CA LEU A 45 -4.48 -0.75 10.15
C LEU A 45 -4.76 0.59 9.47
N VAL A 46 -5.36 1.50 10.21
CA VAL A 46 -5.78 2.83 9.74
C VAL A 46 -5.50 3.91 10.78
N ARG A 47 -5.35 5.16 10.33
CA ARG A 47 -5.11 6.30 11.22
C ARG A 47 -6.34 6.79 11.99
N GLY A 48 -7.51 6.26 11.68
CA GLY A 48 -8.78 6.59 12.34
C GLY A 48 -9.87 5.62 11.87
N GLU A 49 -10.74 5.21 12.79
CA GLU A 49 -11.82 4.25 12.52
C GLU A 49 -12.81 4.78 11.46
N ASN A 50 -13.01 6.11 11.42
CA ASN A 50 -13.88 6.77 10.44
C ASN A 50 -13.42 6.57 8.98
N ARG A 51 -12.20 6.08 8.75
CA ARG A 51 -11.71 5.72 7.41
C ARG A 51 -12.27 4.40 6.89
N ILE A 52 -12.88 3.59 7.76
CA ILE A 52 -13.58 2.37 7.36
C ILE A 52 -15.08 2.67 7.34
N PRO A 53 -15.77 2.46 6.21
CA PRO A 53 -17.21 2.66 6.11
C PRO A 53 -17.96 1.84 7.17
N PRO A 54 -19.02 2.38 7.79
CA PRO A 54 -19.72 1.75 8.91
C PRO A 54 -20.18 0.30 8.63
N GLU A 55 -20.61 0.02 7.41
CA GLU A 55 -21.07 -1.30 6.97
C GLU A 55 -19.99 -2.39 6.98
N PHE A 56 -18.72 -2.00 6.96
CA PHE A 56 -17.59 -2.95 6.98
C PHE A 56 -16.94 -3.09 8.38
N ARG A 57 -17.19 -2.15 9.31
CA ARG A 57 -16.49 -2.15 10.62
C ARG A 57 -16.71 -3.42 11.43
N LYS A 58 -17.88 -4.06 11.33
CA LYS A 58 -18.18 -5.32 12.01
C LYS A 58 -17.61 -6.57 11.33
N LYS A 59 -17.05 -6.39 10.12
CA LYS A 59 -16.52 -7.49 9.28
C LYS A 59 -15.00 -7.58 9.33
N VAL A 60 -14.34 -6.65 10.02
CA VAL A 60 -12.89 -6.55 10.14
C VAL A 60 -12.47 -6.18 11.56
N ASN A 61 -11.25 -6.53 11.92
CA ASN A 61 -10.61 -6.09 13.16
C ASN A 61 -9.82 -4.81 12.89
N ILE A 62 -10.21 -3.69 13.53
CA ILE A 62 -9.63 -2.38 13.26
C ILE A 62 -8.50 -2.09 14.25
N ILE A 63 -7.31 -1.79 13.74
CA ILE A 63 -6.15 -1.30 14.49
C ILE A 63 -6.01 0.18 14.16
N VAL A 64 -6.24 1.05 15.16
CA VAL A 64 -6.16 2.52 14.96
C VAL A 64 -4.78 3.00 15.40
N GLN A 65 -3.88 3.16 14.44
CA GLN A 65 -2.54 3.68 14.68
C GLN A 65 -1.89 4.23 13.41
N SER A 66 -0.77 4.91 13.56
CA SER A 66 0.10 5.27 12.44
C SER A 66 0.97 4.07 12.04
N VAL A 67 1.20 3.89 10.74
CA VAL A 67 2.04 2.82 10.21
C VAL A 67 3.53 2.96 10.60
N ILE A 68 3.96 4.18 11.01
CA ILE A 68 5.33 4.43 11.49
C ILE A 68 5.56 4.03 12.96
N GLN A 69 4.66 3.26 13.53
CA GLN A 69 4.78 2.66 14.86
C GLN A 69 4.80 1.14 14.73
N PRO A 70 5.43 0.41 15.67
CA PRO A 70 5.30 -1.04 15.73
C PRO A 70 3.83 -1.45 15.70
N VAL A 71 3.47 -2.45 14.93
CA VAL A 71 2.09 -2.92 14.85
C VAL A 71 1.64 -3.44 16.22
N ASP A 72 0.71 -2.73 16.83
CA ASP A 72 0.13 -3.01 18.16
C ASP A 72 -0.94 -4.11 18.05
N CYS A 73 -0.47 -5.32 17.79
CA CYS A 73 -1.30 -6.51 17.70
C CYS A 73 -0.42 -7.76 17.84
N ASP A 74 -0.75 -8.62 18.80
CA ASP A 74 0.00 -9.86 19.07
C ASP A 74 -0.39 -11.02 18.14
N VAL A 75 -1.38 -10.82 17.29
CA VAL A 75 -1.83 -11.86 16.35
C VAL A 75 -0.73 -12.16 15.33
N PRO A 76 -0.37 -13.43 15.13
CA PRO A 76 0.54 -13.81 14.06
C PRO A 76 -0.16 -13.69 12.70
N PHE A 77 0.31 -12.77 11.85
CA PHE A 77 -0.25 -12.58 10.52
C PHE A 77 0.35 -13.58 9.51
N ASP A 78 -0.51 -14.31 8.81
CA ASP A 78 -0.12 -15.20 7.73
C ASP A 78 0.21 -14.39 6.46
N PHE A 79 -0.59 -13.35 6.20
CA PHE A 79 -0.43 -12.48 5.04
C PHE A 79 -0.49 -11.02 5.46
N VAL A 80 0.36 -10.22 4.86
CA VAL A 80 0.38 -8.76 5.03
C VAL A 80 0.27 -8.08 3.69
N ILE A 81 -0.70 -7.19 3.53
CA ILE A 81 -0.88 -6.34 2.35
C ILE A 81 -0.59 -4.90 2.79
N HIS A 82 0.58 -4.39 2.38
CA HIS A 82 1.03 -3.07 2.78
C HIS A 82 0.74 -2.03 1.69
N THR A 83 -0.38 -1.29 1.87
CA THR A 83 -0.79 -0.21 0.97
C THR A 83 -0.66 1.18 1.59
N ALA A 84 -0.36 1.27 2.90
CA ALA A 84 -0.28 2.55 3.61
C ALA A 84 0.89 3.39 3.10
N SER A 85 0.59 4.42 2.34
CA SER A 85 1.54 5.40 1.84
C SER A 85 0.81 6.67 1.46
N PRO A 86 1.33 7.86 1.81
CA PRO A 86 0.89 9.10 1.19
C PRO A 86 1.26 9.08 -0.29
N ALA A 87 0.27 9.09 -1.18
CA ALA A 87 0.48 8.92 -2.62
C ALA A 87 -0.01 10.12 -3.46
N SER A 88 -0.56 11.16 -2.82
CA SER A 88 -1.01 12.37 -3.51
C SER A 88 0.13 13.39 -3.62
N PRO A 89 0.30 14.05 -4.79
CA PRO A 89 1.32 15.10 -4.97
C PRO A 89 1.25 16.22 -3.93
N LYS A 90 0.03 16.58 -3.52
CA LYS A 90 -0.21 17.58 -2.49
C LYS A 90 0.42 17.17 -1.15
N ILE A 91 0.15 15.95 -0.68
CA ILE A 91 0.71 15.47 0.59
C ILE A 91 2.24 15.37 0.53
N MET A 92 2.79 14.91 -0.59
CA MET A 92 4.25 14.83 -0.78
C MET A 92 4.91 16.21 -0.68
N LYS A 93 4.23 17.27 -1.13
CA LYS A 93 4.69 18.66 -1.01
C LYS A 93 4.55 19.19 0.42
N ASP A 94 3.42 18.93 1.07
CA ASP A 94 3.07 19.50 2.36
C ASP A 94 3.76 18.76 3.54
N ASP A 95 4.01 17.43 3.39
CA ASP A 95 4.64 16.57 4.40
C ASP A 95 5.60 15.55 3.76
N PRO A 96 6.75 16.00 3.23
CA PRO A 96 7.73 15.11 2.64
C PRO A 96 8.37 14.16 3.66
N VAL A 97 8.61 14.63 4.90
CA VAL A 97 9.18 13.81 5.98
C VAL A 97 8.22 12.68 6.37
N GLY A 98 6.94 12.96 6.58
CA GLY A 98 5.93 11.93 6.85
C GLY A 98 5.77 10.98 5.68
N THR A 99 5.95 11.44 4.45
CA THR A 99 5.89 10.60 3.26
C THR A 99 7.04 9.59 3.21
N VAL A 100 8.29 10.01 3.39
CA VAL A 100 9.43 9.07 3.41
C VAL A 100 9.36 8.14 4.62
N ALA A 101 8.98 8.64 5.79
CA ALA A 101 8.83 7.84 7.00
C ALA A 101 7.75 6.74 6.85
N ALA A 102 6.59 7.07 6.30
CA ALA A 102 5.52 6.09 6.07
C ALA A 102 5.97 4.96 5.14
N ASN A 103 6.75 5.26 4.10
CA ASN A 103 7.26 4.27 3.17
C ASN A 103 8.41 3.44 3.76
N ALA A 104 9.39 4.06 4.41
CA ALA A 104 10.56 3.36 4.95
C ALA A 104 10.24 2.69 6.29
N ILE A 105 9.86 3.47 7.32
CA ILE A 105 9.63 2.97 8.68
C ILE A 105 8.38 2.10 8.72
N GLY A 106 7.31 2.52 8.00
CA GLY A 106 6.07 1.73 7.89
C GLY A 106 6.30 0.36 7.27
N THR A 107 7.12 0.27 6.22
CA THR A 107 7.50 -1.01 5.63
C THR A 107 8.29 -1.88 6.61
N TYR A 108 9.23 -1.29 7.36
CA TYR A 108 9.98 -2.02 8.38
C TYR A 108 9.04 -2.66 9.40
N TYR A 109 8.13 -1.91 10.01
CA TYR A 109 7.24 -2.45 11.04
C TYR A 109 6.22 -3.46 10.51
N THR A 110 5.77 -3.30 9.28
CA THR A 110 4.85 -4.28 8.67
C THR A 110 5.58 -5.57 8.26
N LEU A 111 6.86 -5.50 7.87
CA LEU A 111 7.71 -6.68 7.66
C LEU A 111 8.02 -7.39 8.99
N GLU A 112 8.29 -6.64 10.07
CA GLU A 112 8.44 -7.22 11.40
C GLU A 112 7.15 -7.92 11.88
N ALA A 113 5.97 -7.37 11.56
CA ALA A 113 4.69 -8.02 11.84
C ALA A 113 4.52 -9.31 11.03
N ALA A 114 4.89 -9.33 9.75
CA ALA A 114 4.88 -10.53 8.92
C ALA A 114 5.85 -11.60 9.45
N LYS A 115 7.05 -11.19 9.90
CA LYS A 115 8.07 -12.07 10.47
C LYS A 115 7.62 -12.71 11.78
N ARG A 116 6.87 -11.99 12.64
CA ARG A 116 6.29 -12.56 13.87
C ARG A 116 5.22 -13.62 13.59
N GLY A 117 4.59 -13.55 12.42
CA GLY A 117 3.64 -14.53 11.93
C GLY A 117 4.31 -15.69 11.19
N SER A 118 3.58 -16.28 10.24
CA SER A 118 4.11 -17.39 9.43
C SER A 118 4.94 -16.94 8.21
N GLY A 119 4.89 -15.63 7.87
CA GLY A 119 5.57 -15.08 6.70
C GLY A 119 5.12 -15.69 5.35
N LYS A 120 3.93 -16.29 5.28
CA LYS A 120 3.41 -16.98 4.08
C LYS A 120 3.28 -16.07 2.88
N GLY A 121 3.08 -14.77 3.10
CA GLY A 121 3.04 -13.80 2.02
C GLY A 121 3.03 -12.36 2.53
N TYR A 122 3.79 -11.53 1.84
CA TYR A 122 3.82 -10.07 2.05
C TYR A 122 3.70 -9.39 0.69
N LEU A 123 2.69 -8.54 0.52
CA LEU A 123 2.51 -7.75 -0.68
C LEU A 123 2.79 -6.28 -0.39
N PHE A 124 3.83 -5.75 -1.02
CA PHE A 124 4.14 -4.33 -0.98
C PHE A 124 3.61 -3.61 -2.22
N ILE A 125 2.80 -2.58 -2.00
CA ILE A 125 2.35 -1.72 -3.10
C ILE A 125 3.37 -0.61 -3.31
N SER A 126 4.18 -0.81 -4.33
CA SER A 126 5.18 0.14 -4.82
C SER A 126 4.62 1.03 -5.93
N SER A 127 5.47 1.72 -6.66
CA SER A 127 5.10 2.70 -7.68
C SER A 127 6.06 2.69 -8.86
N ARG A 128 5.55 3.07 -10.04
CA ARG A 128 6.40 3.36 -11.20
C ARG A 128 7.40 4.50 -10.94
N GLU A 129 7.15 5.36 -9.95
CA GLU A 129 8.05 6.48 -9.65
C GLU A 129 9.45 6.03 -9.21
N ILE A 130 9.61 4.78 -8.77
CA ILE A 130 10.93 4.23 -8.45
C ILE A 130 11.88 4.20 -9.67
N TYR A 131 11.32 4.17 -10.88
CA TYR A 131 12.14 4.18 -12.10
C TYR A 131 12.84 5.52 -12.35
N GLY A 132 12.34 6.62 -11.73
CA GLY A 132 12.95 7.94 -11.86
C GLY A 132 12.87 8.51 -13.27
N GLN A 133 13.84 9.35 -13.61
CA GLN A 133 14.00 9.90 -14.95
C GLN A 133 14.67 8.85 -15.84
N PRO A 134 14.11 8.57 -17.03
CA PRO A 134 14.71 7.61 -17.94
C PRO A 134 16.04 8.15 -18.50
N TYR A 135 16.95 7.23 -18.80
CA TYR A 135 18.12 7.57 -19.62
C TYR A 135 17.72 7.92 -21.06
N GLU A 136 18.58 8.63 -21.77
CA GLU A 136 18.36 8.99 -23.16
C GLU A 136 17.97 7.76 -23.99
N ASN A 137 16.94 7.95 -24.86
CA ASN A 137 16.39 6.90 -25.74
C ASN A 137 15.59 5.75 -25.08
N GLN A 138 15.38 5.77 -23.77
CA GLN A 138 14.55 4.77 -23.11
C GLN A 138 13.06 5.10 -23.28
N LYS A 139 12.34 4.32 -24.09
CA LYS A 139 10.91 4.51 -24.40
C LYS A 139 9.98 3.62 -23.59
N ILE A 140 10.49 2.50 -23.08
CA ILE A 140 9.70 1.47 -22.39
C ILE A 140 10.36 1.19 -21.05
N PHE A 141 9.54 1.10 -20.00
CA PHE A 141 9.97 0.68 -18.67
C PHE A 141 9.60 -0.78 -18.45
N THR A 142 10.54 -1.54 -17.95
CA THR A 142 10.37 -2.91 -17.45
C THR A 142 10.78 -2.96 -15.98
N GLU A 143 10.56 -4.08 -15.31
CA GLU A 143 10.98 -4.26 -13.91
C GLU A 143 12.50 -4.16 -13.72
N GLU A 144 13.28 -4.33 -14.78
CA GLU A 144 14.75 -4.20 -14.81
C GLU A 144 15.22 -2.78 -15.16
N THR A 145 14.29 -1.85 -15.36
CA THR A 145 14.61 -0.47 -15.69
C THR A 145 15.17 0.27 -14.48
N TYR A 146 16.24 1.02 -14.70
CA TYR A 146 16.85 1.92 -13.74
C TYR A 146 16.91 3.33 -14.33
N GLY A 147 16.68 4.33 -13.48
CA GLY A 147 16.77 5.73 -13.86
C GLY A 147 17.18 6.59 -12.68
N PHE A 148 17.41 7.87 -12.95
CA PHE A 148 17.90 8.81 -11.97
C PHE A 148 16.75 9.36 -11.12
N VAL A 149 16.96 9.40 -9.81
CA VAL A 149 16.16 10.16 -8.84
C VAL A 149 17.15 10.99 -8.02
N ASP A 150 16.95 12.30 -7.99
CA ASP A 150 17.82 13.20 -7.19
C ASP A 150 17.47 13.04 -5.70
N PRO A 151 18.37 12.49 -4.88
CA PRO A 151 18.10 12.29 -3.45
C PRO A 151 18.08 13.60 -2.64
N LEU A 152 18.55 14.71 -3.21
CA LEU A 152 18.57 16.01 -2.55
C LEU A 152 17.32 16.85 -2.84
N ASP A 153 16.47 16.42 -3.78
CA ASP A 153 15.17 17.03 -4.01
C ASP A 153 14.16 16.49 -2.99
N ALA A 154 13.51 17.37 -2.22
CA ALA A 154 12.47 16.99 -1.28
C ALA A 154 11.31 16.21 -1.94
N ARG A 155 11.03 16.42 -3.23
CA ARG A 155 10.02 15.68 -4.00
C ARG A 155 10.38 14.19 -4.12
N SER A 156 11.65 13.85 -4.00
CA SER A 156 12.13 12.46 -4.02
C SER A 156 11.75 11.64 -2.79
N CYS A 157 11.13 12.26 -1.77
CA CYS A 157 10.65 11.57 -0.56
C CYS A 157 9.78 10.34 -0.87
N TYR A 158 8.99 10.38 -1.92
CA TYR A 158 8.13 9.27 -2.31
C TYR A 158 8.88 8.19 -3.10
N PRO A 159 9.52 8.46 -4.25
CA PRO A 159 10.26 7.42 -4.99
C PRO A 159 11.41 6.82 -4.18
N GLU A 160 12.18 7.61 -3.44
CA GLU A 160 13.28 7.08 -2.60
C GLU A 160 12.73 6.26 -1.41
N GLY A 161 11.65 6.73 -0.76
CA GLY A 161 10.97 5.95 0.27
C GLY A 161 10.47 4.59 -0.26
N LYS A 162 9.92 4.55 -1.48
CA LYS A 162 9.50 3.31 -2.14
C LYS A 162 10.69 2.41 -2.51
N LYS A 163 11.81 2.96 -2.99
CA LYS A 163 13.03 2.18 -3.27
C LYS A 163 13.59 1.52 -2.01
N VAL A 164 13.70 2.27 -0.90
CA VAL A 164 14.13 1.72 0.39
C VAL A 164 13.20 0.59 0.84
N ALA A 165 11.90 0.76 0.70
CA ALA A 165 10.91 -0.26 1.04
C ALA A 165 11.05 -1.53 0.19
N GLU A 166 11.30 -1.42 -1.12
CA GLU A 166 11.59 -2.57 -1.99
C GLU A 166 12.87 -3.28 -1.56
N THR A 167 13.91 -2.52 -1.23
CA THR A 167 15.17 -3.07 -0.71
C THR A 167 14.94 -3.84 0.60
N MET A 168 14.12 -3.29 1.53
CA MET A 168 13.75 -4.01 2.76
C MET A 168 13.02 -5.31 2.45
N CYS A 169 12.08 -5.32 1.51
CA CYS A 169 11.40 -6.56 1.08
C CYS A 169 12.41 -7.62 0.58
N ALA A 170 13.40 -7.20 -0.22
CA ALA A 170 14.46 -8.09 -0.71
C ALA A 170 15.33 -8.62 0.44
N CYS A 171 15.73 -7.76 1.39
CA CYS A 171 16.51 -8.14 2.57
C CYS A 171 15.75 -9.14 3.45
N TYR A 172 14.47 -8.88 3.75
CA TYR A 172 13.65 -9.78 4.56
C TYR A 172 13.39 -11.13 3.88
N ARG A 173 13.26 -11.13 2.54
CA ARG A 173 13.21 -12.39 1.79
C ARG A 173 14.51 -13.18 1.93
N ALA A 174 15.66 -12.52 1.75
CA ALA A 174 16.97 -13.18 1.80
C ALA A 174 17.32 -13.66 3.22
N GLN A 175 17.02 -12.84 4.24
CA GLN A 175 17.48 -13.12 5.61
C GLN A 175 16.50 -14.00 6.40
N TYR A 176 15.19 -13.84 6.17
CA TYR A 176 14.15 -14.48 6.98
C TYR A 176 13.21 -15.39 6.16
N GLY A 177 13.39 -15.50 4.85
CA GLY A 177 12.56 -16.35 3.99
C GLY A 177 11.12 -15.86 3.79
N ILE A 178 10.81 -14.60 4.10
CA ILE A 178 9.48 -14.03 3.90
C ILE A 178 9.15 -13.98 2.41
N ASP A 179 8.01 -14.53 1.98
CA ASP A 179 7.56 -14.47 0.59
C ASP A 179 7.03 -13.07 0.24
N ALA A 180 7.94 -12.10 0.14
CA ALA A 180 7.60 -10.73 -0.19
C ALA A 180 7.47 -10.54 -1.71
N LYS A 181 6.31 -10.05 -2.14
CA LYS A 181 5.99 -9.64 -3.51
C LYS A 181 5.91 -8.12 -3.58
N ILE A 182 6.33 -7.54 -4.69
CA ILE A 182 6.32 -6.10 -4.93
C ILE A 182 5.49 -5.82 -6.18
N ALA A 183 4.49 -4.94 -6.06
CA ALA A 183 3.68 -4.50 -7.18
C ALA A 183 3.95 -3.00 -7.46
N ARG A 184 4.66 -2.71 -8.55
CA ARG A 184 4.97 -1.34 -9.02
C ARG A 184 3.80 -0.82 -9.85
N LEU A 185 2.86 -0.13 -9.20
CA LEU A 185 1.67 0.36 -9.87
C LEU A 185 1.95 1.66 -10.63
N ALA A 186 1.40 1.74 -11.84
CA ALA A 186 1.33 2.97 -12.62
C ALA A 186 -0.04 3.65 -12.38
N HIS A 187 -0.22 4.88 -12.79
CA HIS A 187 -1.40 5.73 -12.84
C HIS A 187 -2.76 5.04 -12.54
N THR A 188 -2.92 4.52 -11.34
CA THR A 188 -4.16 3.86 -10.93
C THR A 188 -5.18 4.90 -10.47
N PHE A 189 -6.36 4.88 -11.04
CA PHE A 189 -7.49 5.74 -10.67
C PHE A 189 -8.80 4.94 -10.78
N GLY A 190 -9.84 5.41 -10.12
CA GLY A 190 -11.14 4.75 -10.14
C GLY A 190 -12.08 5.24 -9.03
N PRO A 191 -13.26 4.63 -8.89
CA PRO A 191 -14.21 4.98 -7.85
C PRO A 191 -13.58 4.93 -6.45
N GLY A 192 -13.86 5.95 -5.64
CA GLY A 192 -13.24 6.13 -4.31
C GLY A 192 -11.95 6.96 -4.31
N MET A 193 -11.47 7.44 -5.47
CA MET A 193 -10.45 8.47 -5.55
C MET A 193 -11.06 9.83 -5.17
N SER A 194 -10.33 10.62 -4.36
CA SER A 194 -10.76 11.99 -4.05
C SER A 194 -10.61 12.89 -5.28
N LEU A 195 -11.58 13.77 -5.52
CA LEU A 195 -11.47 14.82 -6.54
C LEU A 195 -10.37 15.85 -6.19
N ASP A 196 -10.00 15.94 -4.90
CA ASP A 196 -8.92 16.81 -4.42
C ASP A 196 -7.57 16.07 -4.31
N ASP A 197 -7.39 14.97 -5.03
CA ASP A 197 -6.16 14.16 -4.99
C ASP A 197 -4.93 14.89 -5.55
N GLY A 198 -5.15 15.85 -6.49
CA GLY A 198 -4.10 16.63 -7.15
C GLY A 198 -3.40 15.89 -8.29
N ARG A 199 -3.92 14.78 -8.73
CA ARG A 199 -3.53 14.10 -9.97
C ARG A 199 -4.42 14.55 -11.12
N VAL A 200 -3.86 14.63 -12.33
CA VAL A 200 -4.53 15.13 -13.52
C VAL A 200 -5.89 14.50 -13.78
N GLN A 201 -6.06 13.19 -13.51
CA GLN A 201 -7.33 12.50 -13.66
C GLN A 201 -8.39 13.02 -12.67
N ALA A 202 -7.99 13.32 -11.42
CA ALA A 202 -8.88 13.88 -10.41
C ALA A 202 -9.27 15.31 -10.77
N ASP A 203 -8.31 16.11 -11.27
CA ASP A 203 -8.57 17.49 -11.68
C ASP A 203 -9.54 17.55 -12.87
N PHE A 204 -9.35 16.72 -13.89
CA PHE A 204 -10.31 16.66 -15.02
C PHE A 204 -11.70 16.20 -14.58
N LEU A 205 -11.79 15.21 -13.68
CA LEU A 205 -13.10 14.77 -13.17
C LEU A 205 -13.76 15.85 -12.31
N ARG A 206 -12.99 16.56 -11.49
CA ARG A 206 -13.49 17.67 -10.68
C ARG A 206 -14.01 18.79 -11.57
N ASN A 207 -13.24 19.21 -12.58
CA ASN A 207 -13.66 20.25 -13.50
C ASN A 207 -14.92 19.85 -14.26
N LEU A 208 -14.99 18.60 -14.74
CA LEU A 208 -16.19 18.09 -15.39
C LEU A 208 -17.43 18.11 -14.47
N VAL A 209 -17.28 17.75 -13.19
CA VAL A 209 -18.39 17.75 -12.22
C VAL A 209 -18.84 19.17 -11.87
N ASN A 210 -17.90 20.12 -11.86
CA ASN A 210 -18.16 21.52 -11.50
C ASN A 210 -18.50 22.41 -12.73
N ASP A 211 -18.51 21.84 -13.93
CA ASP A 211 -18.70 22.60 -15.20
C ASP A 211 -17.64 23.69 -15.38
N GLU A 212 -16.37 23.37 -15.02
CA GLU A 212 -15.19 24.23 -15.12
C GLU A 212 -14.28 23.77 -16.29
N ASP A 213 -13.53 24.70 -16.91
CA ASP A 213 -12.55 24.42 -17.98
C ASP A 213 -11.22 23.83 -17.45
#